data_fae8f3aefd8e80758a69aaac32a3e9a5
#
_entry.id   fae8f3aefd8e80758a69aaac32a3e9a5
#
_cell.length_a   1.000
_cell.length_b   1.000
_cell.length_c   1.000
_cell.angle_alpha   90.00
_cell.angle_beta   90.00
_cell.angle_gamma   90.00
#
_symmetry.space_group_name_H-M   'P 1'
#
loop_
_entity.id
_entity.type
_entity.pdbx_description
1 polymer ?
#
loop_
_entity_poly.entity_id
_entity_poly.type
_entity_poly.pdbx_seq_one_letter_code
_entity_poly.pdbx_strand_id
1 'polypeptide(L)'
;MTEHRPAPRTVVITGASGGIGRACAAAFAARGDRLALIARGRAGLDGAVHQAERAGAAKAIAIEADVADPDAVEAAARRAEEELGPIDVWVNDAFSSVFAPFTEITPEEFRRVTEVSYLGYVYATGAALRRMLPRGRGTVVQVGSAIAYRGIPLQTAYSGAKHAIQGWHEALRCELLASGTAVRTTMVQMPAVNTPQFDWVRSRLPRRAQPVPPIYQPEIAARAVLYAADHPARREYWVGASTVATLIANAVAPGLLDRYLARTGFDSQQTHEPRPADGPDNLFEPADRDTDFGAHGRFDRKARARSRQQQAAHALGSLGAAAARTAGRVIPGLRRRCPARTPPPSRGRA
;
A
#
# COMPACT_ATOMS: atom_id res chain seq x y z
N MET A 1 14.31 26.96 21.12
CA MET A 1 14.31 26.74 19.66
C MET A 1 13.03 25.98 19.34
N THR A 2 12.00 26.65 18.85
CA THR A 2 10.78 25.99 18.35
C THR A 2 11.14 25.27 17.06
N GLU A 3 11.22 23.93 17.13
CA GLU A 3 11.34 23.11 15.91
C GLU A 3 10.17 23.47 14.98
N HIS A 4 10.50 24.00 13.83
CA HIS A 4 9.52 24.35 12.79
C HIS A 4 8.92 23.05 12.25
N ARG A 5 7.84 22.60 12.88
CA ARG A 5 7.10 21.41 12.42
C ARG A 5 6.53 21.74 11.03
N PRO A 6 6.76 20.93 10.00
CA PRO A 6 6.22 21.20 8.67
C PRO A 6 4.68 21.27 8.76
N ALA A 7 4.08 22.07 7.87
CA ALA A 7 2.62 22.22 7.84
C ALA A 7 1.94 20.84 7.66
N PRO A 8 0.82 20.59 8.37
CA PRO A 8 0.07 19.35 8.26
C PRO A 8 -0.34 19.05 6.81
N ARG A 9 0.00 17.87 6.30
CA ARG A 9 -0.45 17.38 4.99
C ARG A 9 -1.84 16.76 5.10
N THR A 10 -2.58 16.75 4.00
CA THR A 10 -3.78 15.95 3.87
C THR A 10 -3.40 14.59 3.28
N VAL A 11 -3.64 13.52 4.04
CA VAL A 11 -3.28 12.15 3.68
C VAL A 11 -4.54 11.29 3.62
N VAL A 12 -4.77 10.65 2.48
CA VAL A 12 -5.85 9.68 2.29
C VAL A 12 -5.26 8.28 2.36
N ILE A 13 -5.89 7.36 3.10
CA ILE A 13 -5.44 5.97 3.25
C ILE A 13 -6.62 5.04 3.01
N THR A 14 -6.52 4.16 2.01
CA THR A 14 -7.49 3.08 1.79
C THR A 14 -7.09 1.84 2.59
N GLY A 15 -8.06 1.06 3.06
CA GLY A 15 -7.80 -0.09 3.95
C GLY A 15 -7.36 0.32 5.35
N ALA A 16 -7.78 1.51 5.79
CA ALA A 16 -7.29 2.13 7.02
C ALA A 16 -7.87 1.55 8.33
N SER A 17 -8.90 0.71 8.26
CA SER A 17 -9.56 0.14 9.45
C SER A 17 -8.69 -0.89 10.19
N GLY A 18 -7.73 -1.54 9.51
CA GLY A 18 -6.90 -2.58 10.10
C GLY A 18 -5.49 -2.68 9.51
N GLY A 19 -4.65 -3.52 10.09
CA GLY A 19 -3.36 -3.93 9.55
C GLY A 19 -2.41 -2.78 9.20
N ILE A 20 -1.84 -2.85 8.00
CA ILE A 20 -0.83 -1.87 7.52
C ILE A 20 -1.45 -0.48 7.39
N GLY A 21 -2.65 -0.36 6.83
CA GLY A 21 -3.33 0.94 6.66
C GLY A 21 -3.57 1.63 8.01
N ARG A 22 -3.98 0.86 9.02
CA ARG A 22 -4.15 1.34 10.41
C ARG A 22 -2.83 1.83 11.02
N ALA A 23 -1.75 1.07 10.84
CA ALA A 23 -0.42 1.46 11.30
C ALA A 23 0.11 2.69 10.55
N CYS A 24 -0.19 2.82 9.24
CA CYS A 24 0.11 4.02 8.46
C CYS A 24 -0.63 5.24 9.01
N ALA A 25 -1.92 5.11 9.31
CA ALA A 25 -2.70 6.19 9.92
C ALA A 25 -2.05 6.70 11.20
N ALA A 26 -1.65 5.80 12.12
CA ALA A 26 -0.94 6.18 13.34
C ALA A 26 0.41 6.87 13.06
N ALA A 27 1.17 6.39 12.06
CA ALA A 27 2.48 6.97 11.72
C ALA A 27 2.37 8.39 11.11
N PHE A 28 1.39 8.64 10.23
CA PHE A 28 1.12 9.98 9.69
C PHE A 28 0.53 10.90 10.77
N ALA A 29 -0.38 10.38 11.62
CA ALA A 29 -0.95 11.10 12.75
C ALA A 29 0.12 11.64 13.71
N ALA A 30 1.13 10.82 14.06
CA ALA A 30 2.24 11.23 14.91
C ALA A 30 3.06 12.42 14.36
N ARG A 31 2.94 12.72 13.07
CA ARG A 31 3.51 13.89 12.42
C ARG A 31 2.59 15.11 12.45
N GLY A 32 1.35 14.95 12.92
CA GLY A 32 0.33 15.99 12.91
C GLY A 32 -0.37 16.16 11.58
N ASP A 33 -0.33 15.17 10.70
CA ASP A 33 -1.03 15.21 9.41
C ASP A 33 -2.56 15.13 9.59
N ARG A 34 -3.34 15.58 8.60
CA ARG A 34 -4.81 15.44 8.52
C ARG A 34 -5.11 14.18 7.74
N LEU A 35 -6.01 13.32 8.24
CA LEU A 35 -6.20 11.97 7.74
C LEU A 35 -7.64 11.72 7.28
N ALA A 36 -7.82 11.26 6.05
CA ALA A 36 -9.05 10.64 5.57
C ALA A 36 -8.83 9.13 5.51
N LEU A 37 -9.53 8.39 6.37
CA LEU A 37 -9.39 6.95 6.56
C LEU A 37 -10.55 6.25 5.85
N ILE A 38 -10.24 5.48 4.81
CA ILE A 38 -11.22 4.82 3.94
C ILE A 38 -11.18 3.31 4.17
N ALA A 39 -12.33 2.71 4.50
CA ALA A 39 -12.56 1.27 4.55
C ALA A 39 -14.05 0.97 4.51
N ARG A 40 -14.44 -0.32 4.57
CA ARG A 40 -15.85 -0.75 4.56
C ARG A 40 -16.43 -0.88 5.97
N GLY A 41 -15.62 -1.29 6.94
CA GLY A 41 -16.07 -1.62 8.29
C GLY A 41 -16.10 -0.42 9.22
N ARG A 42 -17.27 -0.13 9.79
CA ARG A 42 -17.52 1.04 10.62
C ARG A 42 -16.73 1.03 11.93
N ALA A 43 -16.80 -0.07 12.69
CA ALA A 43 -16.12 -0.14 13.98
C ALA A 43 -14.59 -0.06 13.82
N GLY A 44 -14.03 -0.70 12.78
CA GLY A 44 -12.61 -0.58 12.46
C GLY A 44 -12.20 0.85 12.11
N LEU A 45 -13.03 1.59 11.33
CA LEU A 45 -12.77 3.00 11.00
C LEU A 45 -12.85 3.91 12.21
N ASP A 46 -13.88 3.76 13.05
CA ASP A 46 -14.02 4.57 14.27
C ASP A 46 -12.83 4.35 15.21
N GLY A 47 -12.41 3.11 15.40
CA GLY A 47 -11.18 2.79 16.11
C GLY A 47 -9.93 3.40 15.47
N ALA A 48 -9.86 3.47 14.12
CA ALA A 48 -8.75 4.10 13.40
C ALA A 48 -8.67 5.61 13.67
N VAL A 49 -9.81 6.30 13.64
CA VAL A 49 -9.91 7.73 13.94
C VAL A 49 -9.45 7.98 15.36
N HIS A 50 -10.01 7.28 16.35
CA HIS A 50 -9.61 7.43 17.74
C HIS A 50 -8.12 7.19 18.00
N GLN A 51 -7.53 6.20 17.32
CA GLN A 51 -6.10 5.95 17.43
C GLN A 51 -5.27 7.07 16.79
N ALA A 52 -5.69 7.59 15.62
CA ALA A 52 -5.01 8.68 14.94
C ALA A 52 -5.06 9.97 15.76
N GLU A 53 -6.19 10.30 16.37
CA GLU A 53 -6.34 11.46 17.27
C GLU A 53 -5.40 11.35 18.46
N ARG A 54 -5.38 10.20 19.15
CA ARG A 54 -4.44 9.95 20.26
C ARG A 54 -2.97 9.98 19.83
N ALA A 55 -2.68 9.64 18.59
CA ALA A 55 -1.33 9.71 18.02
C ALA A 55 -0.91 11.13 17.60
N GLY A 56 -1.83 12.11 17.61
CA GLY A 56 -1.55 13.51 17.35
C GLY A 56 -1.91 14.00 15.94
N ALA A 57 -2.85 13.36 15.27
CA ALA A 57 -3.41 13.86 13.99
C ALA A 57 -3.99 15.27 14.20
N ALA A 58 -3.77 16.19 13.25
CA ALA A 58 -4.40 17.51 13.29
C ALA A 58 -5.93 17.42 13.10
N LYS A 59 -6.39 16.46 12.31
CA LYS A 59 -7.78 16.05 12.15
C LYS A 59 -7.80 14.65 11.55
N ALA A 60 -8.75 13.80 11.92
CA ALA A 60 -8.98 12.51 11.29
C ALA A 60 -10.48 12.33 10.99
N ILE A 61 -10.82 11.80 9.81
CA ILE A 61 -12.20 11.50 9.43
C ILE A 61 -12.30 10.06 8.92
N ALA A 62 -13.40 9.40 9.29
CA ALA A 62 -13.78 8.09 8.76
C ALA A 62 -14.64 8.26 7.50
N ILE A 63 -14.30 7.54 6.44
CA ILE A 63 -15.10 7.50 5.21
C ILE A 63 -15.37 6.03 4.86
N GLU A 64 -16.62 5.62 5.03
CA GLU A 64 -17.05 4.29 4.66
C GLU A 64 -17.23 4.21 3.14
N ALA A 65 -16.40 3.38 2.48
CA ALA A 65 -16.45 3.15 1.05
C ALA A 65 -15.80 1.80 0.67
N ASP A 66 -16.36 1.15 -0.36
CA ASP A 66 -15.73 0.03 -1.03
C ASP A 66 -14.86 0.55 -2.18
N VAL A 67 -13.57 0.21 -2.16
CA VAL A 67 -12.63 0.64 -3.22
C VAL A 67 -12.93 -0.01 -4.59
N ALA A 68 -13.72 -1.07 -4.62
CA ALA A 68 -14.19 -1.69 -5.87
C ALA A 68 -15.28 -0.87 -6.58
N ASP A 69 -15.88 0.11 -5.90
CA ASP A 69 -16.85 1.04 -6.46
C ASP A 69 -16.14 2.38 -6.81
N PRO A 70 -15.98 2.70 -8.11
CA PRO A 70 -15.30 3.92 -8.55
C PRO A 70 -16.03 5.20 -8.12
N ASP A 71 -17.36 5.19 -8.03
CA ASP A 71 -18.16 6.35 -7.65
C ASP A 71 -18.03 6.61 -6.14
N ALA A 72 -18.02 5.55 -5.32
CA ALA A 72 -17.75 5.65 -3.89
C ALA A 72 -16.34 6.19 -3.61
N VAL A 73 -15.33 5.74 -4.37
CA VAL A 73 -13.95 6.24 -4.28
C VAL A 73 -13.87 7.72 -4.65
N GLU A 74 -14.55 8.15 -5.71
CA GLU A 74 -14.58 9.55 -6.14
C GLU A 74 -15.28 10.45 -5.11
N ALA A 75 -16.39 9.98 -4.55
CA ALA A 75 -17.11 10.65 -3.46
C ALA A 75 -16.23 10.78 -2.20
N ALA A 76 -15.49 9.72 -1.84
CA ALA A 76 -14.57 9.73 -0.72
C ALA A 76 -13.42 10.74 -0.92
N ALA A 77 -12.86 10.80 -2.13
CA ALA A 77 -11.81 11.77 -2.47
C ALA A 77 -12.30 13.22 -2.39
N ARG A 78 -13.51 13.49 -2.89
CA ARG A 78 -14.16 14.80 -2.78
C ARG A 78 -14.37 15.20 -1.31
N ARG A 79 -14.97 14.33 -0.52
CA ARG A 79 -15.21 14.56 0.91
C ARG A 79 -13.90 14.82 1.67
N ALA A 80 -12.82 14.07 1.34
CA ALA A 80 -11.51 14.29 1.94
C ALA A 80 -10.98 15.72 1.68
N GLU A 81 -11.13 16.25 0.45
CA GLU A 81 -10.70 17.62 0.14
C GLU A 81 -11.60 18.69 0.76
N GLU A 82 -12.92 18.47 0.79
CA GLU A 82 -13.87 19.38 1.41
C GLU A 82 -13.60 19.54 2.93
N GLU A 83 -13.32 18.45 3.63
CA GLU A 83 -13.15 18.46 5.09
C GLU A 83 -11.72 18.72 5.55
N LEU A 84 -10.70 18.34 4.77
CA LEU A 84 -9.30 18.38 5.20
C LEU A 84 -8.42 19.28 4.32
N GLY A 85 -8.94 19.76 3.20
CA GLY A 85 -8.19 20.54 2.21
C GLY A 85 -7.44 19.65 1.20
N PRO A 86 -6.68 20.26 0.30
CA PRO A 86 -6.06 19.60 -0.85
C PRO A 86 -5.24 18.37 -0.48
N ILE A 87 -5.48 17.24 -1.16
CA ILE A 87 -4.81 15.95 -0.88
C ILE A 87 -3.34 16.02 -1.31
N ASP A 88 -2.42 15.86 -0.36
CA ASP A 88 -0.97 15.86 -0.59
C ASP A 88 -0.41 14.44 -0.79
N VAL A 89 -0.96 13.45 -0.06
CA VAL A 89 -0.54 12.04 -0.12
C VAL A 89 -1.76 11.15 -0.23
N TRP A 90 -1.69 10.16 -1.12
CA TRP A 90 -2.66 9.08 -1.22
C TRP A 90 -1.96 7.74 -1.06
N VAL A 91 -2.41 6.92 -0.09
CA VAL A 91 -1.88 5.58 0.17
C VAL A 91 -2.92 4.53 -0.22
N ASN A 92 -2.60 3.71 -1.21
CA ASN A 92 -3.40 2.56 -1.59
C ASN A 92 -2.92 1.34 -0.82
N ASP A 93 -3.73 0.86 0.14
CA ASP A 93 -3.46 -0.34 0.96
C ASP A 93 -4.63 -1.33 1.00
N ALA A 94 -5.85 -0.91 0.62
CA ALA A 94 -7.01 -1.79 0.63
C ALA A 94 -6.80 -3.03 -0.25
N PHE A 95 -7.10 -4.21 0.28
CA PHE A 95 -7.01 -5.46 -0.47
C PHE A 95 -7.96 -6.53 0.07
N SER A 96 -8.18 -7.56 -0.72
CA SER A 96 -8.82 -8.81 -0.32
C SER A 96 -8.05 -10.01 -0.87
N SER A 97 -8.26 -11.18 -0.30
CA SER A 97 -7.62 -12.43 -0.73
C SER A 97 -8.50 -13.63 -0.45
N VAL A 98 -8.23 -14.72 -1.15
CA VAL A 98 -8.77 -16.06 -0.88
C VAL A 98 -7.61 -17.02 -0.75
N PHE A 99 -7.62 -17.85 0.30
CA PHE A 99 -6.66 -18.92 0.52
C PHE A 99 -7.29 -20.27 0.15
N ALA A 100 -7.05 -20.72 -1.06
CA ALA A 100 -7.58 -21.99 -1.57
C ALA A 100 -6.72 -22.53 -2.73
N PRO A 101 -6.75 -23.84 -3.04
CA PRO A 101 -6.32 -24.35 -4.33
C PRO A 101 -7.04 -23.61 -5.46
N PHE A 102 -6.36 -23.36 -6.57
CA PHE A 102 -6.92 -22.57 -7.70
C PHE A 102 -8.26 -23.14 -8.19
N THR A 103 -8.38 -24.47 -8.27
CA THR A 103 -9.59 -25.17 -8.72
C THR A 103 -10.78 -25.02 -7.78
N GLU A 104 -10.57 -24.52 -6.57
CA GLU A 104 -11.61 -24.32 -5.56
C GLU A 104 -12.01 -22.84 -5.41
N ILE A 105 -11.34 -21.92 -6.09
CA ILE A 105 -11.70 -20.49 -6.12
C ILE A 105 -12.79 -20.29 -7.16
N THR A 106 -13.95 -19.76 -6.73
CA THR A 106 -15.03 -19.49 -7.69
C THR A 106 -14.72 -18.26 -8.57
N PRO A 107 -15.34 -18.15 -9.77
CA PRO A 107 -15.19 -16.98 -10.61
C PRO A 107 -15.56 -15.67 -9.91
N GLU A 108 -16.59 -15.67 -9.03
CA GLU A 108 -17.05 -14.51 -8.27
C GLU A 108 -15.98 -14.08 -7.23
N GLU A 109 -15.38 -15.04 -6.54
CA GLU A 109 -14.30 -14.77 -5.57
C GLU A 109 -13.08 -14.21 -6.29
N PHE A 110 -12.70 -14.81 -7.42
CA PHE A 110 -11.56 -14.34 -8.21
C PHE A 110 -11.79 -12.91 -8.72
N ARG A 111 -13.01 -12.63 -9.23
CA ARG A 111 -13.45 -11.30 -9.65
C ARG A 111 -13.36 -10.31 -8.49
N ARG A 112 -13.94 -10.64 -7.33
CA ARG A 112 -13.94 -9.77 -6.15
C ARG A 112 -12.53 -9.43 -5.68
N VAL A 113 -11.62 -10.40 -5.64
CA VAL A 113 -10.20 -10.14 -5.33
C VAL A 113 -9.57 -9.19 -6.34
N THR A 114 -9.88 -9.34 -7.63
CA THR A 114 -9.36 -8.47 -8.68
C THR A 114 -9.92 -7.05 -8.57
N GLU A 115 -11.21 -6.92 -8.34
CA GLU A 115 -11.90 -5.62 -8.16
C GLU A 115 -11.32 -4.84 -6.98
N VAL A 116 -11.19 -5.47 -5.82
CA VAL A 116 -10.68 -4.80 -4.62
C VAL A 116 -9.17 -4.59 -4.70
N SER A 117 -8.40 -5.66 -5.00
CA SER A 117 -6.94 -5.64 -4.83
C SER A 117 -6.17 -5.08 -6.03
N TYR A 118 -6.83 -4.90 -7.20
CA TYR A 118 -6.23 -4.29 -8.37
C TYR A 118 -7.02 -3.06 -8.85
N LEU A 119 -8.30 -3.24 -9.25
CA LEU A 119 -9.09 -2.13 -9.80
C LEU A 119 -9.30 -1.03 -8.76
N GLY A 120 -9.45 -1.37 -7.49
CA GLY A 120 -9.50 -0.40 -6.39
C GLY A 120 -8.27 0.52 -6.33
N TYR A 121 -7.07 0.00 -6.61
CA TYR A 121 -5.85 0.82 -6.74
C TYR A 121 -5.90 1.74 -7.95
N VAL A 122 -6.44 1.25 -9.08
CA VAL A 122 -6.59 2.04 -10.32
C VAL A 122 -7.57 3.19 -10.08
N TYR A 123 -8.75 2.91 -9.52
CA TYR A 123 -9.79 3.91 -9.25
C TYR A 123 -9.32 4.97 -8.26
N ALA A 124 -8.73 4.54 -7.16
CA ALA A 124 -8.22 5.41 -6.11
C ALA A 124 -7.05 6.29 -6.60
N THR A 125 -6.14 5.73 -7.38
CA THR A 125 -5.07 6.52 -8.01
C THR A 125 -5.64 7.51 -9.02
N GLY A 126 -6.63 7.13 -9.81
CA GLY A 126 -7.33 8.03 -10.73
C GLY A 126 -7.97 9.21 -10.01
N ALA A 127 -8.67 8.96 -8.90
CA ALA A 127 -9.28 10.01 -8.07
C ALA A 127 -8.23 10.97 -7.48
N ALA A 128 -7.10 10.42 -6.99
CA ALA A 128 -5.99 11.21 -6.49
C ALA A 128 -5.35 12.09 -7.58
N LEU A 129 -5.07 11.51 -8.76
CA LEU A 129 -4.42 12.22 -9.85
C LEU A 129 -5.28 13.32 -10.46
N ARG A 130 -6.61 13.14 -10.56
CA ARG A 130 -7.53 14.21 -11.00
C ARG A 130 -7.41 15.46 -10.12
N ARG A 131 -7.04 15.33 -8.85
CA ARG A 131 -6.86 16.42 -7.88
C ARG A 131 -5.43 16.94 -7.83
N MET A 132 -4.45 16.06 -7.94
CA MET A 132 -3.04 16.42 -7.81
C MET A 132 -2.45 17.05 -9.07
N LEU A 133 -2.83 16.56 -10.27
CA LEU A 133 -2.27 17.03 -11.54
C LEU A 133 -2.53 18.51 -11.83
N PRO A 134 -3.76 19.07 -11.63
CA PRO A 134 -4.02 20.49 -11.83
C PRO A 134 -3.18 21.40 -10.92
N ARG A 135 -2.80 20.90 -9.74
CA ARG A 135 -1.95 21.62 -8.76
C ARG A 135 -0.45 21.38 -9.00
N GLY A 136 -0.10 20.44 -9.87
CA GLY A 136 1.28 20.05 -10.15
C GLY A 136 2.03 19.43 -8.97
N ARG A 137 1.32 18.99 -7.91
CA ARG A 137 1.94 18.40 -6.70
C ARG A 137 1.09 17.31 -6.08
N GLY A 138 1.74 16.33 -5.48
CA GLY A 138 1.14 15.22 -4.75
C GLY A 138 1.95 13.94 -4.88
N THR A 139 1.71 13.02 -3.98
CA THR A 139 2.37 11.69 -3.97
C THR A 139 1.34 10.59 -3.81
N VAL A 140 1.39 9.59 -4.70
CA VAL A 140 0.62 8.36 -4.55
C VAL A 140 1.58 7.23 -4.16
N VAL A 141 1.30 6.56 -3.04
CA VAL A 141 2.06 5.41 -2.56
C VAL A 141 1.23 4.14 -2.74
N GLN A 142 1.75 3.20 -3.52
CA GLN A 142 1.14 1.89 -3.74
C GLN A 142 1.72 0.90 -2.74
N VAL A 143 0.89 0.27 -1.91
CA VAL A 143 1.32 -0.84 -1.04
C VAL A 143 1.34 -2.12 -1.85
N GLY A 144 2.54 -2.45 -2.34
CA GLY A 144 2.84 -3.66 -3.07
C GLY A 144 3.15 -4.85 -2.16
N SER A 145 3.75 -5.87 -2.74
CA SER A 145 4.14 -7.10 -2.05
C SER A 145 5.27 -7.79 -2.79
N ALA A 146 6.09 -8.58 -2.11
CA ALA A 146 7.00 -9.52 -2.75
C ALA A 146 6.27 -10.46 -3.73
N ILE A 147 4.98 -10.71 -3.47
CA ILE A 147 4.08 -11.51 -4.34
C ILE A 147 3.84 -10.83 -5.71
N ALA A 148 4.07 -9.53 -5.86
CA ALA A 148 4.03 -8.84 -7.15
C ALA A 148 5.13 -9.29 -8.13
N TYR A 149 6.16 -9.98 -7.64
CA TYR A 149 7.27 -10.53 -8.43
C TYR A 149 7.29 -12.05 -8.41
N ARG A 150 6.81 -12.63 -7.31
CA ARG A 150 6.80 -14.08 -7.12
C ARG A 150 5.48 -14.53 -6.52
N GLY A 151 4.59 -15.07 -7.35
CA GLY A 151 3.35 -15.70 -6.90
C GLY A 151 3.62 -16.91 -6.00
N ILE A 152 2.70 -17.16 -5.08
CA ILE A 152 2.75 -18.30 -4.16
C ILE A 152 1.50 -19.16 -4.32
N PRO A 153 1.57 -20.49 -4.08
CA PRO A 153 0.38 -21.34 -4.14
C PRO A 153 -0.70 -20.88 -3.16
N LEU A 154 -1.92 -21.30 -3.37
CA LEU A 154 -3.10 -20.99 -2.54
C LEU A 154 -3.57 -19.53 -2.57
N GLN A 155 -2.86 -18.63 -3.22
CA GLN A 155 -3.20 -17.21 -3.36
C GLN A 155 -3.13 -16.73 -4.82
N THR A 156 -3.63 -17.53 -5.76
CA THR A 156 -3.49 -17.22 -7.20
C THR A 156 -4.19 -15.94 -7.61
N ALA A 157 -5.40 -15.66 -7.10
CA ALA A 157 -6.13 -14.42 -7.39
C ALA A 157 -5.40 -13.19 -6.84
N TYR A 158 -4.92 -13.25 -5.60
CA TYR A 158 -4.15 -12.16 -5.00
C TYR A 158 -2.79 -11.95 -5.68
N SER A 159 -2.09 -13.04 -6.04
CA SER A 159 -0.84 -12.98 -6.80
C SER A 159 -1.05 -12.30 -8.15
N GLY A 160 -2.11 -12.66 -8.88
CA GLY A 160 -2.49 -12.02 -10.14
C GLY A 160 -2.73 -10.51 -9.96
N ALA A 161 -3.53 -10.12 -8.95
CA ALA A 161 -3.82 -8.73 -8.66
C ALA A 161 -2.54 -7.91 -8.33
N LYS A 162 -1.63 -8.45 -7.52
CA LYS A 162 -0.38 -7.76 -7.16
C LYS A 162 0.60 -7.64 -8.34
N HIS A 163 0.66 -8.61 -9.25
CA HIS A 163 1.40 -8.50 -10.51
C HIS A 163 0.78 -7.45 -11.43
N ALA A 164 -0.56 -7.40 -11.52
CA ALA A 164 -1.26 -6.40 -12.32
C ALA A 164 -0.97 -4.97 -11.83
N ILE A 165 -0.96 -4.72 -10.50
CA ILE A 165 -0.55 -3.43 -9.94
C ILE A 165 0.87 -3.07 -10.38
N GLN A 166 1.82 -4.01 -10.35
CA GLN A 166 3.21 -3.76 -10.73
C GLN A 166 3.30 -3.27 -12.17
N GLY A 167 2.74 -4.01 -13.13
CA GLY A 167 2.81 -3.65 -14.54
C GLY A 167 2.10 -2.35 -14.86
N TRP A 168 0.90 -2.14 -14.31
CA TRP A 168 0.15 -0.90 -14.46
C TRP A 168 0.89 0.31 -13.87
N HIS A 169 1.46 0.17 -12.68
CA HIS A 169 2.21 1.24 -12.02
C HIS A 169 3.46 1.64 -12.81
N GLU A 170 4.15 0.70 -13.44
CA GLU A 170 5.32 0.99 -14.29
C GLU A 170 4.94 1.89 -15.47
N ALA A 171 3.84 1.57 -16.16
CA ALA A 171 3.32 2.37 -17.27
C ALA A 171 2.89 3.77 -16.80
N LEU A 172 2.06 3.86 -15.75
CA LEU A 172 1.63 5.13 -15.17
C LEU A 172 2.79 6.03 -14.77
N ARG A 173 3.83 5.45 -14.18
CA ARG A 173 5.02 6.19 -13.79
C ARG A 173 5.72 6.83 -15.00
N CYS A 174 5.80 6.11 -16.12
CA CYS A 174 6.38 6.66 -17.36
C CYS A 174 5.54 7.82 -17.91
N GLU A 175 4.22 7.72 -17.86
CA GLU A 175 3.31 8.80 -18.27
C GLU A 175 3.49 10.07 -17.43
N LEU A 176 3.55 9.91 -16.10
CA LEU A 176 3.79 11.03 -15.18
C LEU A 176 5.17 11.68 -15.39
N LEU A 177 6.20 10.91 -15.70
CA LEU A 177 7.52 11.44 -16.01
C LEU A 177 7.52 12.17 -17.37
N ALA A 178 6.85 11.62 -18.38
CA ALA A 178 6.75 12.22 -19.70
C ALA A 178 5.96 13.53 -19.70
N SER A 179 4.95 13.67 -18.84
CA SER A 179 4.17 14.90 -18.70
C SER A 179 4.93 16.04 -18.00
N GLY A 180 6.11 15.78 -17.42
CA GLY A 180 6.90 16.78 -16.71
C GLY A 180 6.30 17.28 -15.39
N THR A 181 5.16 16.71 -14.94
CA THR A 181 4.54 17.08 -13.66
C THR A 181 5.45 16.80 -12.46
N ALA A 182 5.26 17.53 -11.37
CA ALA A 182 5.91 17.19 -10.10
C ALA A 182 5.13 16.15 -9.26
N VAL A 183 3.94 15.72 -9.70
CA VAL A 183 3.22 14.61 -9.08
C VAL A 183 4.03 13.32 -9.24
N ARG A 184 4.10 12.51 -8.19
CA ARG A 184 4.90 11.28 -8.17
C ARG A 184 4.07 10.10 -7.69
N THR A 185 4.41 8.92 -8.23
CA THR A 185 3.94 7.64 -7.70
C THR A 185 5.14 6.76 -7.35
N THR A 186 5.03 6.04 -6.25
CA THR A 186 6.05 5.11 -5.76
C THR A 186 5.38 3.87 -5.17
N MET A 187 6.11 2.77 -5.07
CA MET A 187 5.59 1.51 -4.55
C MET A 187 6.44 1.03 -3.36
N VAL A 188 5.79 0.39 -2.40
CA VAL A 188 6.47 -0.23 -1.26
C VAL A 188 6.18 -1.73 -1.27
N GLN A 189 7.19 -2.54 -1.60
CA GLN A 189 7.06 -4.00 -1.66
C GLN A 189 7.19 -4.59 -0.27
N MET A 190 6.08 -5.15 0.23
CA MET A 190 5.97 -5.66 1.60
C MET A 190 6.40 -7.11 1.73
N PRO A 191 7.01 -7.48 2.87
CA PRO A 191 7.15 -8.86 3.32
C PRO A 191 5.84 -9.40 3.89
N ALA A 192 5.89 -10.58 4.52
CA ALA A 192 4.82 -11.06 5.36
C ALA A 192 4.68 -10.19 6.62
N VAL A 193 3.49 -9.64 6.86
CA VAL A 193 3.20 -8.70 7.95
C VAL A 193 2.13 -9.28 8.88
N ASN A 194 2.31 -9.09 10.19
CA ASN A 194 1.38 -9.50 11.23
C ASN A 194 0.15 -8.58 11.25
N THR A 195 -0.88 -8.93 10.51
CA THR A 195 -2.12 -8.15 10.39
C THR A 195 -3.34 -9.02 10.67
N PRO A 196 -4.48 -8.43 11.03
CA PRO A 196 -5.72 -9.17 11.31
C PRO A 196 -6.26 -9.98 10.12
N GLN A 197 -5.79 -9.75 8.89
CA GLN A 197 -6.28 -10.46 7.70
C GLN A 197 -6.27 -11.99 7.85
N PHE A 198 -5.32 -12.54 8.60
CA PHE A 198 -5.22 -13.99 8.81
C PHE A 198 -6.27 -14.55 9.76
N ASP A 199 -7.05 -13.68 10.40
CA ASP A 199 -8.18 -14.04 11.25
C ASP A 199 -9.50 -14.03 10.47
N TRP A 200 -9.60 -13.22 9.39
CA TRP A 200 -10.82 -13.02 8.62
C TRP A 200 -10.72 -13.33 7.12
N VAL A 201 -9.58 -13.83 6.64
CA VAL A 201 -9.45 -14.17 5.21
C VAL A 201 -10.32 -15.37 4.87
N ARG A 202 -11.06 -15.28 3.75
CA ARG A 202 -11.75 -16.45 3.19
C ARG A 202 -10.75 -17.56 2.89
N SER A 203 -10.95 -18.74 3.47
CA SER A 203 -10.00 -19.83 3.39
C SER A 203 -10.70 -21.19 3.28
N ARG A 204 -10.21 -22.04 2.37
CA ARG A 204 -10.55 -23.46 2.27
C ARG A 204 -9.44 -24.36 2.79
N LEU A 205 -8.45 -23.78 3.46
CA LEU A 205 -7.35 -24.55 4.05
C LEU A 205 -7.87 -25.36 5.25
N PRO A 206 -7.32 -26.54 5.51
CA PRO A 206 -7.70 -27.34 6.67
C PRO A 206 -7.27 -26.72 8.00
N ARG A 207 -6.23 -25.90 7.97
CA ARG A 207 -5.65 -25.23 9.15
C ARG A 207 -5.74 -23.70 8.99
N ARG A 208 -5.64 -22.99 10.13
CA ARG A 208 -5.70 -21.53 10.13
C ARG A 208 -4.58 -20.92 9.28
N ALA A 209 -4.91 -19.95 8.45
CA ALA A 209 -3.95 -19.22 7.64
C ALA A 209 -2.93 -18.46 8.51
N GLN A 210 -1.68 -18.36 8.02
CA GLN A 210 -0.63 -17.54 8.62
C GLN A 210 0.23 -16.85 7.58
N PRO A 211 0.85 -15.71 7.94
CA PRO A 211 1.87 -15.10 7.08
C PRO A 211 3.09 -16.03 6.96
N VAL A 212 3.67 -16.12 5.76
CA VAL A 212 4.89 -16.91 5.53
C VAL A 212 6.08 -16.28 6.27
N PRO A 213 6.73 -16.98 7.20
CA PRO A 213 7.87 -16.42 7.93
C PRO A 213 9.06 -16.07 7.01
N PRO A 214 9.85 -15.03 7.37
CA PRO A 214 9.82 -14.23 8.60
C PRO A 214 8.70 -13.16 8.58
N ILE A 215 7.98 -13.07 9.69
CA ILE A 215 6.86 -12.15 9.87
C ILE A 215 7.39 -10.83 10.45
N TYR A 216 6.84 -9.69 10.01
CA TYR A 216 7.19 -8.37 10.51
C TYR A 216 5.99 -7.67 11.13
N GLN A 217 6.22 -6.78 12.10
CA GLN A 217 5.17 -5.95 12.67
C GLN A 217 4.68 -4.86 11.68
N PRO A 218 3.39 -4.46 11.74
CA PRO A 218 2.81 -3.46 10.83
C PRO A 218 3.53 -2.11 10.85
N GLU A 219 4.14 -1.71 11.96
CA GLU A 219 4.90 -0.47 12.09
C GLU A 219 6.14 -0.43 11.16
N ILE A 220 6.69 -1.58 10.81
CA ILE A 220 7.79 -1.65 9.83
C ILE A 220 7.29 -1.23 8.45
N ALA A 221 6.11 -1.75 8.05
CA ALA A 221 5.46 -1.38 6.82
C ALA A 221 5.07 0.11 6.82
N ALA A 222 4.47 0.59 7.90
CA ALA A 222 4.06 1.98 8.05
C ALA A 222 5.23 2.96 7.93
N ARG A 223 6.37 2.68 8.57
CA ARG A 223 7.59 3.49 8.42
C ARG A 223 8.11 3.53 6.98
N ALA A 224 7.99 2.43 6.24
CA ALA A 224 8.40 2.39 4.84
C ALA A 224 7.47 3.23 3.95
N VAL A 225 6.15 3.15 4.18
CA VAL A 225 5.14 3.96 3.47
C VAL A 225 5.36 5.45 3.74
N LEU A 226 5.54 5.82 5.01
CA LEU A 226 5.82 7.20 5.40
C LEU A 226 7.10 7.73 4.73
N TYR A 227 8.18 6.93 4.74
CA TYR A 227 9.45 7.28 4.09
C TYR A 227 9.28 7.41 2.57
N ALA A 228 8.54 6.51 1.93
CA ALA A 228 8.26 6.56 0.50
C ALA A 228 7.43 7.79 0.12
N ALA A 229 6.47 8.19 0.95
CA ALA A 229 5.69 9.43 0.75
C ALA A 229 6.57 10.69 0.81
N ASP A 230 7.62 10.68 1.62
CA ASP A 230 8.60 11.79 1.72
C ASP A 230 9.66 11.74 0.61
N HIS A 231 9.92 10.57 0.01
CA HIS A 231 10.95 10.35 -1.00
C HIS A 231 10.40 9.68 -2.27
N PRO A 232 9.37 10.25 -2.93
CA PRO A 232 8.62 9.59 -3.99
C PRO A 232 9.36 9.54 -5.35
N ALA A 233 10.55 10.09 -5.45
CA ALA A 233 11.35 10.04 -6.68
C ALA A 233 11.79 8.62 -7.03
N ARG A 234 12.01 7.77 -6.04
CA ARG A 234 12.37 6.37 -6.25
C ARG A 234 11.15 5.56 -6.73
N ARG A 235 11.37 4.65 -7.68
CA ARG A 235 10.32 3.81 -8.25
C ARG A 235 9.66 2.93 -7.18
N GLU A 236 10.47 2.26 -6.36
CA GLU A 236 9.98 1.35 -5.32
C GLU A 236 10.96 1.18 -4.16
N TYR A 237 10.40 0.73 -3.04
CA TYR A 237 11.11 0.41 -1.81
C TYR A 237 10.84 -1.04 -1.42
N TRP A 238 11.88 -1.80 -1.12
CA TRP A 238 11.78 -3.20 -0.68
C TRP A 238 11.93 -3.27 0.82
N VAL A 239 10.93 -3.83 1.49
CA VAL A 239 10.86 -3.92 2.95
C VAL A 239 11.19 -5.33 3.40
N GLY A 240 12.16 -5.47 4.30
CA GLY A 240 12.57 -6.75 4.85
C GLY A 240 13.53 -7.54 3.96
N ALA A 241 14.46 -8.24 4.59
CA ALA A 241 15.46 -9.04 3.89
C ALA A 241 14.83 -10.19 3.08
N SER A 242 13.70 -10.74 3.55
CA SER A 242 12.97 -11.78 2.82
C SER A 242 12.45 -11.29 1.47
N THR A 243 11.90 -10.07 1.42
CA THR A 243 11.47 -9.45 0.15
C THR A 243 12.65 -9.34 -0.81
N VAL A 244 13.75 -8.74 -0.37
CA VAL A 244 14.97 -8.60 -1.19
C VAL A 244 15.44 -9.96 -1.71
N ALA A 245 15.54 -10.97 -0.83
CA ALA A 245 15.96 -12.30 -1.21
C ALA A 245 15.01 -12.95 -2.23
N THR A 246 13.70 -12.82 -2.03
CA THR A 246 12.69 -13.35 -2.95
C THR A 246 12.78 -12.72 -4.34
N LEU A 247 12.91 -11.40 -4.43
CA LEU A 247 12.99 -10.69 -5.70
C LEU A 247 14.27 -11.07 -6.47
N ILE A 248 15.42 -11.11 -5.78
CA ILE A 248 16.70 -11.53 -6.37
C ILE A 248 16.64 -12.99 -6.83
N ALA A 249 16.17 -13.89 -5.97
CA ALA A 249 16.07 -15.31 -6.30
C ALA A 249 15.12 -15.56 -7.48
N ASN A 250 14.01 -14.83 -7.56
CA ASN A 250 13.08 -14.91 -8.70
C ASN A 250 13.71 -14.40 -9.99
N ALA A 251 14.52 -13.36 -9.95
CA ALA A 251 15.22 -12.83 -11.12
C ALA A 251 16.29 -13.79 -11.66
N VAL A 252 16.95 -14.54 -10.77
CA VAL A 252 18.10 -15.42 -11.11
C VAL A 252 17.66 -16.83 -11.41
N ALA A 253 16.76 -17.41 -10.61
CA ALA A 253 16.43 -18.83 -10.65
C ALA A 253 14.93 -19.12 -10.41
N PRO A 254 13.98 -18.59 -11.24
CA PRO A 254 12.55 -18.74 -11.02
C PRO A 254 12.10 -20.20 -10.96
N GLY A 255 12.64 -21.08 -11.81
CA GLY A 255 12.27 -22.50 -11.83
C GLY A 255 12.72 -23.29 -10.59
N LEU A 256 13.76 -22.84 -9.89
CA LEU A 256 14.11 -23.43 -8.58
C LEU A 256 13.13 -22.99 -7.51
N LEU A 257 12.66 -21.72 -7.56
CA LEU A 257 11.61 -21.24 -6.66
C LEU A 257 10.28 -21.96 -6.89
N ASP A 258 9.93 -22.33 -8.14
CA ASP A 258 8.75 -23.15 -8.42
C ASP A 258 8.78 -24.46 -7.64
N ARG A 259 9.92 -25.20 -7.74
CA ARG A 259 10.10 -26.47 -7.04
C ARG A 259 10.14 -26.31 -5.51
N TYR A 260 10.74 -25.24 -5.03
CA TYR A 260 10.79 -24.92 -3.61
C TYR A 260 9.38 -24.63 -3.06
N LEU A 261 8.62 -23.74 -3.73
CA LEU A 261 7.27 -23.39 -3.32
C LEU A 261 6.26 -24.53 -3.48
N ALA A 262 6.44 -25.39 -4.49
CA ALA A 262 5.62 -26.61 -4.62
C ALA A 262 5.76 -27.54 -3.40
N ARG A 263 6.95 -27.58 -2.79
CA ARG A 263 7.21 -28.43 -1.61
C ARG A 263 6.85 -27.75 -0.27
N THR A 264 7.01 -26.45 -0.17
CA THR A 264 6.94 -25.72 1.12
C THR A 264 5.78 -24.73 1.20
N GLY A 265 5.27 -24.27 0.06
CA GLY A 265 4.33 -23.15 0.00
C GLY A 265 2.96 -23.46 0.59
N PHE A 266 2.53 -24.72 0.61
CA PHE A 266 1.26 -25.12 1.21
C PHE A 266 1.31 -25.09 2.74
N ASP A 267 2.33 -25.71 3.33
CA ASP A 267 2.46 -25.80 4.79
C ASP A 267 2.90 -24.49 5.43
N SER A 268 3.78 -23.73 4.76
CA SER A 268 4.26 -22.45 5.28
C SER A 268 3.19 -21.39 5.48
N GLN A 269 2.05 -21.51 4.78
CA GLN A 269 0.90 -20.60 4.86
C GLN A 269 -0.14 -21.01 5.91
N GLN A 270 0.09 -22.06 6.65
CA GLN A 270 -0.86 -22.62 7.61
C GLN A 270 -0.19 -22.79 8.98
N THR A 271 -0.98 -22.56 10.05
CA THR A 271 -0.58 -22.91 11.42
C THR A 271 -0.77 -24.41 11.68
N HIS A 272 -0.48 -24.87 12.89
CA HIS A 272 -0.83 -26.23 13.31
C HIS A 272 -2.27 -26.36 13.82
N GLU A 273 -2.97 -25.23 14.02
CA GLU A 273 -4.33 -25.20 14.53
C GLU A 273 -5.35 -25.46 13.41
N PRO A 274 -6.42 -26.25 13.64
CA PRO A 274 -7.50 -26.43 12.68
C PRO A 274 -8.20 -25.08 12.41
N ARG A 275 -8.69 -24.90 11.18
CA ARG A 275 -9.50 -23.72 10.83
C ARG A 275 -10.85 -23.80 11.51
N PRO A 276 -11.35 -22.74 12.17
CA PRO A 276 -12.72 -22.67 12.65
C PRO A 276 -13.72 -22.81 11.50
N ALA A 277 -14.81 -23.55 11.72
CA ALA A 277 -15.86 -23.73 10.71
C ALA A 277 -16.56 -22.39 10.40
N ASP A 278 -16.82 -21.59 11.43
CA ASP A 278 -17.60 -20.35 11.38
C ASP A 278 -16.72 -19.10 11.61
N GLY A 279 -15.52 -19.06 11.00
CA GLY A 279 -14.64 -17.91 11.09
C GLY A 279 -15.17 -16.71 10.29
N PRO A 280 -14.84 -15.46 10.70
CA PRO A 280 -15.22 -14.27 9.94
C PRO A 280 -14.63 -14.29 8.53
N ASP A 281 -15.34 -13.68 7.58
CA ASP A 281 -14.98 -13.62 6.16
C ASP A 281 -15.09 -12.18 5.66
N ASN A 282 -13.97 -11.63 5.22
CA ASN A 282 -13.85 -10.22 4.78
C ASN A 282 -13.94 -10.04 3.24
N LEU A 283 -14.29 -11.07 2.47
CA LEU A 283 -14.24 -10.98 1.02
C LEU A 283 -15.34 -10.08 0.45
N PHE A 284 -16.60 -10.41 0.73
CA PHE A 284 -17.75 -9.66 0.26
C PHE A 284 -18.23 -8.63 1.28
N GLU A 285 -18.38 -9.04 2.53
CA GLU A 285 -18.81 -8.19 3.63
C GLU A 285 -17.64 -7.81 4.54
N PRO A 286 -17.64 -6.62 5.18
CA PRO A 286 -16.58 -6.24 6.11
C PRO A 286 -16.64 -7.04 7.40
N ALA A 287 -15.55 -7.72 7.76
CA ALA A 287 -15.42 -8.42 9.03
C ALA A 287 -15.34 -7.48 10.24
N ASP A 288 -14.94 -6.24 10.02
CA ASP A 288 -14.76 -5.19 11.03
C ASP A 288 -15.95 -4.21 11.10
N ARG A 289 -17.15 -4.65 10.68
CA ARG A 289 -18.37 -3.85 10.77
C ARG A 289 -18.70 -3.46 12.23
N ASP A 290 -18.64 -4.45 13.12
CA ASP A 290 -19.06 -4.35 14.52
C ASP A 290 -17.90 -4.54 15.51
N THR A 291 -16.69 -4.85 15.02
CA THR A 291 -15.52 -5.14 15.84
C THR A 291 -14.29 -4.46 15.32
N ASP A 292 -13.56 -3.73 16.17
CA ASP A 292 -12.25 -3.17 15.85
C ASP A 292 -11.14 -4.20 16.11
N PHE A 293 -10.49 -4.66 15.05
CA PHE A 293 -9.36 -5.60 15.14
C PHE A 293 -8.00 -4.91 15.26
N GLY A 294 -7.91 -3.61 15.07
CA GLY A 294 -6.65 -2.87 15.17
C GLY A 294 -5.64 -3.17 14.06
N ALA A 295 -4.37 -2.85 14.33
CA ALA A 295 -3.30 -3.03 13.35
C ALA A 295 -2.66 -4.43 13.40
N HIS A 296 -2.65 -5.09 14.55
CA HIS A 296 -1.93 -6.32 14.82
C HIS A 296 -2.81 -7.56 14.67
N GLY A 297 -2.26 -8.60 14.04
CA GLY A 297 -2.82 -9.94 14.10
C GLY A 297 -2.28 -10.73 15.30
N ARG A 298 -2.66 -12.00 15.39
CA ARG A 298 -2.29 -12.92 16.51
C ARG A 298 -0.83 -13.38 16.53
N PHE A 299 0.03 -12.88 15.62
CA PHE A 299 1.41 -13.37 15.50
C PHE A 299 2.46 -12.48 16.18
N ASP A 300 2.08 -11.65 17.16
CA ASP A 300 2.98 -10.71 17.85
C ASP A 300 4.25 -11.36 18.39
N ARG A 301 4.13 -12.54 18.99
CA ARG A 301 5.29 -13.29 19.54
C ARG A 301 6.27 -13.76 18.47
N LYS A 302 5.82 -13.94 17.22
CA LYS A 302 6.62 -14.40 16.08
C LYS A 302 7.10 -13.27 15.20
N ALA A 303 6.48 -12.09 15.31
CA ALA A 303 6.74 -10.96 14.42
C ALA A 303 7.95 -10.14 14.89
N ARG A 304 8.78 -9.75 13.91
CA ARG A 304 9.97 -8.92 14.14
C ARG A 304 9.56 -7.46 14.25
N ALA A 305 9.95 -6.79 15.33
CA ALA A 305 9.70 -5.36 15.55
C ALA A 305 10.72 -4.45 14.84
N ARG A 306 11.79 -5.01 14.26
CA ARG A 306 12.86 -4.25 13.57
C ARG A 306 13.25 -4.91 12.25
N SER A 307 13.57 -4.08 11.25
CA SER A 307 14.17 -4.49 9.98
C SER A 307 15.48 -3.75 9.77
N ARG A 308 16.60 -4.43 10.02
CA ARG A 308 17.95 -3.85 9.80
C ARG A 308 18.16 -3.44 8.35
N GLN A 309 17.64 -4.23 7.39
CA GLN A 309 17.70 -3.92 5.97
C GLN A 309 17.01 -2.58 5.65
N GLN A 310 15.80 -2.34 6.17
CA GLN A 310 15.08 -1.09 5.97
C GLN A 310 15.81 0.09 6.60
N GLN A 311 16.32 -0.05 7.82
CA GLN A 311 17.06 0.98 8.51
C GLN A 311 18.33 1.38 7.73
N ALA A 312 19.09 0.42 7.23
CA ALA A 312 20.27 0.67 6.40
C ALA A 312 19.90 1.35 5.08
N ALA A 313 18.82 0.89 4.40
CA ALA A 313 18.35 1.48 3.15
C ALA A 313 17.90 2.96 3.32
N HIS A 314 17.21 3.27 4.42
CA HIS A 314 16.81 4.65 4.73
C HIS A 314 18.02 5.54 5.06
N ALA A 315 18.98 5.04 5.85
CA ALA A 315 20.21 5.78 6.18
C ALA A 315 21.02 6.12 4.92
N LEU A 316 21.23 5.15 4.03
CA LEU A 316 21.92 5.38 2.74
C LEU A 316 21.17 6.35 1.84
N GLY A 317 19.84 6.25 1.76
CA GLY A 317 19.00 7.18 1.00
C GLY A 317 19.09 8.61 1.52
N SER A 318 19.12 8.80 2.82
CA SER A 318 19.25 10.11 3.47
C SER A 318 20.63 10.74 3.23
N LEU A 319 21.69 9.93 3.27
CA LEU A 319 23.06 10.38 2.94
C LEU A 319 23.19 10.80 1.48
N GLY A 320 22.65 10.01 0.56
CA GLY A 320 22.64 10.34 -0.87
C GLY A 320 21.87 11.62 -1.18
N ALA A 321 20.72 11.84 -0.54
CA ALA A 321 19.95 13.07 -0.67
C ALA A 321 20.65 14.30 -0.07
N ALA A 322 21.38 14.13 1.03
CA ALA A 322 22.22 15.18 1.61
C ALA A 322 23.38 15.56 0.68
N ALA A 323 24.10 14.55 0.15
CA ALA A 323 25.18 14.76 -0.79
C ALA A 323 24.74 15.47 -2.09
N ALA A 324 23.56 15.07 -2.63
CA ALA A 324 22.99 15.72 -3.81
C ALA A 324 22.62 17.20 -3.55
N ARG A 325 22.10 17.54 -2.36
CA ARG A 325 21.80 18.92 -1.97
C ARG A 325 23.07 19.76 -1.84
N THR A 326 24.14 19.17 -1.31
CA THR A 326 25.45 19.85 -1.17
C THR A 326 26.08 20.06 -2.54
N ALA A 327 26.08 19.07 -3.42
CA ALA A 327 26.59 19.20 -4.79
C ALA A 327 25.81 20.23 -5.62
N GLY A 328 24.48 20.29 -5.49
CA GLY A 328 23.64 21.30 -6.17
C GLY A 328 23.84 22.72 -5.68
N ARG A 329 24.41 22.93 -4.49
CA ARG A 329 24.84 24.27 -3.98
C ARG A 329 26.20 24.70 -4.48
N VAL A 330 27.05 23.75 -4.87
CA VAL A 330 28.43 24.03 -5.30
C VAL A 330 28.55 24.28 -6.82
N ILE A 331 27.56 23.86 -7.62
CA ILE A 331 27.54 24.06 -9.08
C ILE A 331 26.24 24.78 -9.50
N PRO A 332 26.15 26.12 -9.47
CA PRO A 332 25.07 26.84 -10.10
C PRO A 332 25.30 26.88 -11.62
N GLY A 333 24.64 26.01 -12.38
CA GLY A 333 24.75 26.08 -13.84
C GLY A 333 24.22 24.89 -14.66
N LEU A 334 23.93 23.73 -14.07
CA LEU A 334 23.49 22.56 -14.84
C LEU A 334 21.97 22.37 -14.79
N ARG A 335 21.18 23.40 -15.02
CA ARG A 335 19.79 23.24 -15.42
C ARG A 335 19.74 23.04 -16.93
N ARG A 336 19.73 21.81 -17.40
CA ARG A 336 19.37 21.51 -18.79
C ARG A 336 17.94 22.02 -19.02
N ARG A 337 17.83 23.09 -19.82
CA ARG A 337 16.55 23.54 -20.39
C ARG A 337 16.07 22.43 -21.34
N CYS A 338 15.03 21.69 -20.96
CA CYS A 338 14.23 20.96 -21.93
C CYS A 338 13.53 22.01 -22.82
N PRO A 339 13.65 21.92 -24.15
CA PRO A 339 12.88 22.80 -25.03
C PRO A 339 11.40 22.50 -24.86
N ALA A 340 10.61 23.57 -24.68
CA ALA A 340 9.15 23.50 -24.63
C ALA A 340 8.65 22.86 -25.93
N ARG A 341 7.98 21.71 -25.86
CA ARG A 341 7.24 21.15 -27.00
C ARG A 341 6.00 22.00 -27.22
N THR A 342 5.92 22.61 -28.39
CA THR A 342 4.71 23.23 -28.91
C THR A 342 3.56 22.23 -28.95
N PRO A 343 2.34 22.59 -28.49
CA PRO A 343 1.18 21.73 -28.62
C PRO A 343 0.83 21.52 -30.10
N PRO A 344 0.30 20.31 -30.47
CA PRO A 344 -0.12 20.05 -31.84
C PRO A 344 -1.27 20.98 -32.23
N PRO A 345 -1.37 21.38 -33.54
CA PRO A 345 -2.42 22.26 -34.02
C PRO A 345 -3.79 21.60 -33.86
N SER A 346 -4.76 22.37 -33.38
CA SER A 346 -6.17 21.97 -33.30
C SER A 346 -6.69 21.60 -34.70
N ARG A 347 -7.11 20.33 -34.86
CA ARG A 347 -7.84 19.94 -36.07
C ARG A 347 -9.18 20.66 -36.06
N GLY A 348 -9.35 21.57 -37.01
CA GLY A 348 -10.63 22.22 -37.32
C GLY A 348 -11.67 21.14 -37.68
N ARG A 349 -12.87 21.29 -37.12
CA ARG A 349 -14.06 20.57 -37.53
C ARG A 349 -14.44 21.07 -38.94
N ALA A 350 -14.56 20.18 -39.88
CA ALA A 350 -15.38 20.32 -41.08
C ALA A 350 -16.55 19.34 -40.94
#